data_7c52221c6bd92c367efa3be59bc34750
#
_entry.id   7c52221c6bd92c367efa3be59bc34750
#
_cell.length_a   1.000
_cell.length_b   1.000
_cell.length_c   1.000
_cell.angle_alpha   90.00
_cell.angle_beta   90.00
_cell.angle_gamma   90.00
#
_symmetry.space_group_name_H-M   'P 1'
#
loop_
_entity.id
_entity.type
_entity.pdbx_description
1 polymer ?
#
loop_
_entity_poly.entity_id
_entity_poly.type
_entity_poly.pdbx_seq_one_letter_code
_entity_poly.pdbx_strand_id
1 'polypeptide(L)'
;MSLNEESSIQLLLDKEYFRSYMGRIRRDAGRRIDSLAKWLLKFRIISIPAKAIASSSIVWSFVSRTDRIRANRLKDRIKQGTLPKHVSIIMDGNRRFAWNTKIETNIGHEKGKEKLKQVMDWILDLGIPYLSVYALSTENIKERNREELDALYNLYYNGLNEMAEDPKIHNKKVKVKAVGRLEMLPENIREAIRNVEEKTADYSDFLFTVCLAYGGREEIVDAVRKVSQEYASGTIKLEEIDTHKISNNLYSSDIPDPDLVIRTSGEERISNFLLWQIAYSELHFTDVHWPSFHKNDLYEAIESYQNRRRRFGG
;
A
#
# COMPACT_ATOMS: atom_id res chain seq x y z
N MET A 1 25.59 9.10 -0.14
CA MET A 1 25.20 9.30 -1.57
C MET A 1 25.73 10.64 -2.04
N SER A 2 26.38 10.70 -3.20
CA SER A 2 26.84 11.98 -3.75
C SER A 2 25.65 12.77 -4.34
N LEU A 3 25.74 14.11 -4.38
CA LEU A 3 24.70 14.98 -4.98
C LEU A 3 24.36 14.60 -6.45
N ASN A 4 25.32 13.99 -7.16
CA ASN A 4 25.14 13.49 -8.53
C ASN A 4 24.28 12.20 -8.58
N GLU A 5 24.33 11.34 -7.56
CA GLU A 5 23.55 10.11 -7.51
C GLU A 5 22.07 10.41 -7.17
N GLU A 6 21.81 11.32 -6.24
CA GLU A 6 20.45 11.77 -5.94
C GLU A 6 19.75 12.40 -7.15
N SER A 7 20.47 13.26 -7.88
CA SER A 7 19.95 13.88 -9.11
C SER A 7 19.68 12.83 -10.20
N SER A 8 20.50 11.79 -10.30
CA SER A 8 20.32 10.71 -11.28
C SER A 8 19.13 9.80 -10.92
N ILE A 9 18.96 9.49 -9.64
CA ILE A 9 17.81 8.71 -9.15
C ILE A 9 16.52 9.51 -9.33
N GLN A 10 16.51 10.80 -9.02
CA GLN A 10 15.34 11.65 -9.22
C GLN A 10 14.94 11.70 -10.72
N LEU A 11 15.91 11.81 -11.63
CA LEU A 11 15.65 11.79 -13.08
C LEU A 11 15.07 10.45 -13.57
N LEU A 12 15.45 9.32 -12.94
CA LEU A 12 14.91 8.00 -13.24
C LEU A 12 13.49 7.82 -12.70
N LEU A 13 13.24 8.31 -11.48
CA LEU A 13 11.90 8.37 -10.89
C LEU A 13 10.95 9.17 -11.77
N ASP A 14 11.42 10.30 -12.26
CA ASP A 14 10.68 11.17 -13.15
C ASP A 14 10.35 10.49 -14.48
N LYS A 15 11.25 9.68 -15.06
CA LYS A 15 10.98 8.92 -16.30
C LYS A 15 9.95 7.83 -16.11
N GLU A 16 9.99 7.11 -15.00
CA GLU A 16 9.01 6.07 -14.72
C GLU A 16 7.64 6.68 -14.42
N TYR A 17 7.61 7.79 -13.70
CA TYR A 17 6.41 8.60 -13.52
C TYR A 17 5.80 9.03 -14.86
N PHE A 18 6.63 9.58 -15.77
CA PHE A 18 6.18 10.00 -17.10
C PHE A 18 5.62 8.83 -17.91
N ARG A 19 6.24 7.65 -17.87
CA ARG A 19 5.72 6.43 -18.50
C ARG A 19 4.36 6.02 -17.93
N SER A 20 4.24 6.02 -16.63
CA SER A 20 2.97 5.73 -15.92
C SER A 20 1.90 6.76 -16.29
N TYR A 21 2.24 8.05 -16.29
CA TYR A 21 1.36 9.15 -16.70
C TYR A 21 0.90 9.01 -18.15
N MET A 22 1.79 8.72 -19.09
CA MET A 22 1.44 8.49 -20.50
C MET A 22 0.60 7.22 -20.69
N GLY A 23 0.83 6.18 -19.89
CA GLY A 23 0.01 4.98 -19.84
C GLY A 23 -1.43 5.30 -19.37
N ARG A 24 -1.58 6.15 -18.34
CA ARG A 24 -2.89 6.65 -17.87
C ARG A 24 -3.61 7.46 -18.96
N ILE A 25 -2.93 8.40 -19.59
CA ILE A 25 -3.51 9.18 -20.71
C ILE A 25 -4.00 8.25 -21.82
N ARG A 26 -3.25 7.21 -22.19
CA ARG A 26 -3.67 6.25 -23.22
C ARG A 26 -4.92 5.46 -22.82
N ARG A 27 -5.05 5.06 -21.55
CA ARG A 27 -6.26 4.36 -21.07
C ARG A 27 -7.49 5.28 -21.05
N ASP A 28 -7.31 6.54 -20.64
CA ASP A 28 -8.39 7.54 -20.64
C ASP A 28 -8.78 8.00 -22.07
N ALA A 29 -7.84 7.87 -23.03
CA ALA A 29 -8.06 8.21 -24.43
C ALA A 29 -9.20 7.41 -25.09
N GLY A 30 -9.53 6.24 -24.52
CA GLY A 30 -10.69 5.45 -24.93
C GLY A 30 -12.02 6.02 -24.49
N ARG A 31 -12.07 7.00 -23.56
CA ARG A 31 -13.33 7.51 -22.98
C ARG A 31 -13.63 8.98 -23.17
N ARG A 32 -12.69 9.89 -23.40
CA ARG A 32 -12.81 11.30 -23.83
C ARG A 32 -11.40 11.92 -23.83
N ILE A 33 -10.80 12.06 -24.97
CA ILE A 33 -9.53 12.78 -25.10
C ILE A 33 -9.82 14.27 -25.01
N ASP A 34 -9.27 14.96 -24.00
CA ASP A 34 -9.14 16.41 -24.04
C ASP A 34 -8.40 16.82 -25.32
N SER A 35 -8.88 17.86 -25.97
CA SER A 35 -8.39 18.36 -27.26
C SER A 35 -6.87 18.61 -27.32
N LEU A 36 -6.28 18.90 -26.15
CA LEU A 36 -4.83 19.13 -26.00
C LEU A 36 -4.00 17.84 -26.05
N ALA A 37 -4.49 16.74 -25.50
CA ALA A 37 -3.82 15.44 -25.58
C ALA A 37 -3.89 14.88 -27.01
N LYS A 38 -5.01 15.10 -27.72
CA LYS A 38 -5.14 14.83 -29.16
C LYS A 38 -4.17 15.68 -29.97
N TRP A 39 -4.01 16.94 -29.60
CA TRP A 39 -3.09 17.87 -30.25
C TRP A 39 -1.63 17.44 -30.05
N LEU A 40 -1.22 17.08 -28.82
CA LEU A 40 0.13 16.56 -28.53
C LEU A 40 0.41 15.18 -29.19
N LEU A 41 -0.61 14.32 -29.37
CA LEU A 41 -0.50 13.06 -30.09
C LEU A 41 -0.52 13.22 -31.61
N LYS A 42 -1.18 14.28 -32.15
CA LYS A 42 -1.27 14.59 -33.58
C LYS A 42 -0.03 15.31 -34.11
N PHE A 43 0.61 16.12 -33.28
CA PHE A 43 1.98 16.55 -33.55
C PHE A 43 2.89 15.37 -33.22
N ARG A 44 3.15 14.56 -34.22
CA ARG A 44 4.39 13.83 -34.41
C ARG A 44 5.52 14.86 -34.35
N ILE A 45 5.78 15.45 -33.20
CA ILE A 45 7.00 16.16 -32.84
C ILE A 45 8.01 15.04 -32.56
N ILE A 46 8.28 14.26 -33.69
CA ILE A 46 9.37 14.57 -34.58
C ILE A 46 10.63 14.80 -33.73
N SER A 47 11.41 13.72 -33.64
CA SER A 47 12.86 13.74 -33.44
C SER A 47 13.45 14.57 -32.30
N ILE A 48 12.69 15.05 -31.31
CA ILE A 48 13.28 15.41 -30.03
C ILE A 48 13.56 14.11 -29.30
N PRO A 49 14.83 13.77 -29.01
CA PRO A 49 15.12 12.54 -28.29
C PRO A 49 14.34 12.53 -27.00
N ALA A 50 13.68 11.41 -26.66
CA ALA A 50 12.88 11.25 -25.45
C ALA A 50 13.61 11.68 -24.16
N LYS A 51 14.95 11.68 -24.20
CA LYS A 51 15.84 12.22 -23.16
C LYS A 51 15.71 13.75 -22.97
N ALA A 52 15.54 14.54 -24.08
CA ALA A 52 15.44 16.00 -23.98
C ALA A 52 14.06 16.45 -23.49
N ILE A 53 12.99 15.67 -23.77
CA ILE A 53 11.65 15.92 -23.23
C ILE A 53 11.62 15.57 -21.74
N ALA A 54 12.24 14.45 -21.35
CA ALA A 54 12.30 14.01 -19.96
C ALA A 54 13.17 14.89 -19.06
N SER A 55 14.10 15.68 -19.62
CA SER A 55 14.94 16.63 -18.86
C SER A 55 14.42 18.07 -18.85
N SER A 56 13.31 18.36 -19.54
CA SER A 56 12.75 19.71 -19.60
C SER A 56 11.95 20.03 -18.34
N SER A 57 12.43 21.00 -17.54
CA SER A 57 11.72 21.51 -16.36
C SER A 57 10.31 22.03 -16.69
N ILE A 58 10.10 22.53 -17.91
CA ILE A 58 8.81 23.04 -18.39
C ILE A 58 7.81 21.89 -18.55
N VAL A 59 8.23 20.77 -19.15
CA VAL A 59 7.38 19.57 -19.31
C VAL A 59 6.99 19.01 -17.95
N TRP A 60 7.93 18.96 -17.02
CA TRP A 60 7.68 18.50 -15.64
C TRP A 60 6.74 19.42 -14.86
N SER A 61 6.91 20.72 -14.98
CA SER A 61 5.99 21.69 -14.37
C SER A 61 4.57 21.55 -14.92
N PHE A 62 4.44 21.30 -16.23
CA PHE A 62 3.12 21.08 -16.84
C PHE A 62 2.49 19.76 -16.40
N VAL A 63 3.25 18.65 -16.42
CA VAL A 63 2.77 17.32 -15.99
C VAL A 63 2.35 17.36 -14.52
N SER A 64 3.18 17.90 -13.64
CA SER A 64 2.86 17.99 -12.21
C SER A 64 1.63 18.88 -11.92
N ARG A 65 1.46 19.96 -12.69
CA ARG A 65 0.28 20.84 -12.58
C ARG A 65 -1.00 20.14 -13.04
N THR A 66 -0.96 19.42 -14.17
CA THR A 66 -2.13 18.67 -14.66
C THR A 66 -2.51 17.53 -13.75
N ASP A 67 -1.54 16.81 -13.21
CA ASP A 67 -1.77 15.74 -12.23
C ASP A 67 -2.38 16.26 -10.93
N ARG A 68 -1.91 17.41 -10.45
CA ARG A 68 -2.48 18.05 -9.25
C ARG A 68 -3.92 18.50 -9.47
N ILE A 69 -4.23 19.07 -10.65
CA ILE A 69 -5.60 19.44 -10.99
C ILE A 69 -6.49 18.19 -11.07
N ARG A 70 -6.00 17.11 -11.69
CA ARG A 70 -6.70 15.82 -11.77
C ARG A 70 -6.94 15.24 -10.37
N ALA A 71 -5.91 15.20 -9.52
CA ALA A 71 -6.02 14.73 -8.15
C ALA A 71 -7.08 15.50 -7.36
N ASN A 72 -7.13 16.84 -7.47
CA ASN A 72 -8.12 17.64 -6.78
C ASN A 72 -9.55 17.33 -7.28
N ARG A 73 -9.76 17.26 -8.61
CA ARG A 73 -11.06 16.88 -9.19
C ARG A 73 -11.52 15.48 -8.77
N LEU A 74 -10.60 14.51 -8.74
CA LEU A 74 -10.88 13.16 -8.25
C LEU A 74 -11.23 13.18 -6.76
N LYS A 75 -10.44 13.91 -5.95
CA LYS A 75 -10.72 14.08 -4.52
C LYS A 75 -12.12 14.63 -4.26
N ASP A 76 -12.51 15.68 -4.98
CA ASP A 76 -13.82 16.29 -4.84
C ASP A 76 -14.95 15.32 -5.21
N ARG A 77 -14.76 14.51 -6.27
CA ARG A 77 -15.74 13.49 -6.68
C ARG A 77 -15.87 12.36 -5.67
N ILE A 78 -14.75 11.78 -5.22
CA ILE A 78 -14.80 10.66 -4.26
C ILE A 78 -15.33 11.08 -2.90
N LYS A 79 -15.14 12.33 -2.49
CA LYS A 79 -15.73 12.86 -1.25
C LYS A 79 -17.26 13.00 -1.28
N GLN A 80 -17.87 13.05 -2.47
CA GLN A 80 -19.34 13.06 -2.63
C GLN A 80 -19.96 11.66 -2.51
N GLY A 81 -19.15 10.60 -2.61
CA GLY A 81 -19.58 9.21 -2.45
C GLY A 81 -19.19 8.62 -1.09
N THR A 82 -19.60 7.37 -0.85
CA THR A 82 -19.21 6.64 0.36
C THR A 82 -17.74 6.23 0.25
N LEU A 83 -16.89 6.73 1.14
CA LEU A 83 -15.50 6.30 1.23
C LEU A 83 -15.40 4.91 1.88
N PRO A 84 -14.39 4.09 1.52
CA PRO A 84 -14.09 2.88 2.25
C PRO A 84 -13.67 3.25 3.68
N LYS A 85 -14.06 2.45 4.66
CA LYS A 85 -13.61 2.63 6.05
C LYS A 85 -12.23 2.04 6.26
N HIS A 86 -11.96 0.92 5.60
CA HIS A 86 -10.69 0.21 5.70
C HIS A 86 -10.10 -0.04 4.30
N VAL A 87 -8.91 0.49 4.06
CA VAL A 87 -8.12 0.24 2.85
C VAL A 87 -6.96 -0.68 3.19
N SER A 88 -6.79 -1.77 2.44
CA SER A 88 -5.63 -2.66 2.56
C SER A 88 -4.78 -2.63 1.31
N ILE A 89 -3.46 -2.64 1.44
CA ILE A 89 -2.54 -2.48 0.31
C ILE A 89 -1.49 -3.58 0.27
N ILE A 90 -1.41 -4.28 -0.87
CA ILE A 90 -0.30 -5.17 -1.20
C ILE A 90 0.73 -4.35 -1.99
N MET A 91 1.80 -3.98 -1.32
CA MET A 91 2.87 -3.08 -1.81
C MET A 91 3.85 -3.82 -2.71
N ASP A 92 3.36 -4.28 -3.88
CA ASP A 92 4.16 -5.07 -4.82
C ASP A 92 4.93 -4.17 -5.81
N GLY A 93 6.11 -4.64 -6.25
CA GLY A 93 6.88 -4.05 -7.33
C GLY A 93 8.14 -3.30 -6.93
N ASN A 94 8.58 -3.28 -5.68
CA ASN A 94 9.82 -2.62 -5.24
C ASN A 94 11.07 -3.14 -6.01
N ARG A 95 11.20 -4.46 -6.14
CA ARG A 95 12.31 -5.10 -6.88
C ARG A 95 12.23 -4.81 -8.38
N ARG A 96 11.04 -4.92 -8.99
CA ARG A 96 10.80 -4.62 -10.42
C ARG A 96 11.08 -3.16 -10.72
N PHE A 97 10.69 -2.26 -9.81
CA PHE A 97 11.02 -0.85 -9.88
C PHE A 97 12.55 -0.63 -9.87
N ALA A 98 13.26 -1.24 -8.91
CA ALA A 98 14.72 -1.14 -8.82
C ALA A 98 15.41 -1.63 -10.11
N TRP A 99 14.96 -2.78 -10.63
CA TRP A 99 15.48 -3.31 -11.90
C TRP A 99 15.22 -2.36 -13.08
N ASN A 100 13.97 -1.88 -13.25
CA ASN A 100 13.61 -1.00 -14.35
C ASN A 100 14.37 0.33 -14.31
N THR A 101 14.67 0.83 -13.11
CA THR A 101 15.41 2.08 -12.90
C THR A 101 16.91 1.89 -12.77
N LYS A 102 17.40 0.64 -12.81
CA LYS A 102 18.84 0.28 -12.70
C LYS A 102 19.48 0.78 -11.39
N ILE A 103 18.73 0.69 -10.30
CA ILE A 103 19.22 0.95 -8.94
C ILE A 103 19.26 -0.36 -8.14
N GLU A 104 19.92 -0.35 -7.00
CA GLU A 104 19.97 -1.50 -6.11
C GLU A 104 18.59 -1.82 -5.52
N THR A 105 18.33 -3.11 -5.26
CA THR A 105 17.07 -3.58 -4.70
C THR A 105 16.74 -2.91 -3.36
N ASN A 106 17.74 -2.68 -2.52
CA ASN A 106 17.59 -2.03 -1.22
C ASN A 106 17.08 -0.59 -1.37
N ILE A 107 17.59 0.16 -2.34
CA ILE A 107 17.10 1.52 -2.66
C ILE A 107 15.64 1.45 -3.12
N GLY A 108 15.26 0.43 -3.90
CA GLY A 108 13.86 0.19 -4.28
C GLY A 108 12.94 -0.01 -3.08
N HIS A 109 13.39 -0.74 -2.06
CA HIS A 109 12.65 -0.94 -0.81
C HIS A 109 12.56 0.34 0.02
N GLU A 110 13.63 1.15 0.09
CA GLU A 110 13.61 2.45 0.76
C GLU A 110 12.63 3.42 0.10
N LYS A 111 12.62 3.47 -1.24
CA LYS A 111 11.61 4.25 -1.99
C LYS A 111 10.19 3.76 -1.72
N GLY A 112 10.00 2.46 -1.51
CA GLY A 112 8.73 1.89 -1.06
C GLY A 112 8.32 2.36 0.33
N LYS A 113 9.26 2.47 1.29
CA LYS A 113 9.02 3.04 2.64
C LYS A 113 8.60 4.52 2.55
N GLU A 114 9.34 5.32 1.76
CA GLU A 114 8.99 6.74 1.52
C GLU A 114 7.59 6.88 0.91
N LYS A 115 7.23 5.98 -0.03
CA LYS A 115 5.90 5.96 -0.64
C LYS A 115 4.81 5.64 0.38
N LEU A 116 5.06 4.70 1.29
CA LEU A 116 4.12 4.35 2.36
C LEU A 116 3.77 5.57 3.23
N LYS A 117 4.78 6.36 3.62
CA LYS A 117 4.56 7.61 4.37
C LYS A 117 3.63 8.57 3.61
N GLN A 118 3.84 8.73 2.30
CA GLN A 118 2.99 9.59 1.46
C GLN A 118 1.55 9.04 1.36
N VAL A 119 1.39 7.73 1.17
CA VAL A 119 0.06 7.11 1.07
C VAL A 119 -0.69 7.21 2.38
N MET A 120 -0.04 7.01 3.50
CA MET A 120 -0.63 7.21 4.82
C MET A 120 -1.15 8.65 4.99
N ASP A 121 -0.35 9.67 4.60
CA ASP A 121 -0.81 11.07 4.60
C ASP A 121 -2.07 11.27 3.73
N TRP A 122 -2.14 10.63 2.55
CA TRP A 122 -3.31 10.77 1.65
C TRP A 122 -4.56 10.08 2.21
N ILE A 123 -4.41 8.94 2.86
CA ILE A 123 -5.50 8.20 3.51
C ILE A 123 -6.04 9.02 4.70
N LEU A 124 -5.13 9.56 5.53
CA LEU A 124 -5.48 10.47 6.62
C LEU A 124 -6.22 11.72 6.13
N ASP A 125 -5.76 12.35 5.03
CA ASP A 125 -6.39 13.51 4.39
C ASP A 125 -7.81 13.24 3.86
N LEU A 126 -8.13 11.98 3.58
CA LEU A 126 -9.47 11.54 3.19
C LEU A 126 -10.37 11.24 4.39
N GLY A 127 -9.80 11.11 5.59
CA GLY A 127 -10.55 10.71 6.79
C GLY A 127 -10.92 9.22 6.79
N ILE A 128 -10.14 8.38 6.10
CA ILE A 128 -10.30 6.92 6.13
C ILE A 128 -9.62 6.40 7.39
N PRO A 129 -10.34 5.75 8.33
CA PRO A 129 -9.79 5.48 9.67
C PRO A 129 -8.86 4.26 9.75
N TYR A 130 -8.87 3.35 8.77
CA TYR A 130 -8.09 2.11 8.83
C TYR A 130 -7.24 1.92 7.58
N LEU A 131 -5.95 1.64 7.76
CA LEU A 131 -5.01 1.27 6.71
C LEU A 131 -4.24 0.03 7.13
N SER A 132 -4.32 -1.05 6.35
CA SER A 132 -3.47 -2.24 6.50
C SER A 132 -2.52 -2.39 5.32
N VAL A 133 -1.27 -2.77 5.59
CA VAL A 133 -0.28 -2.97 4.53
C VAL A 133 0.41 -4.33 4.64
N TYR A 134 0.61 -4.99 3.49
CA TYR A 134 1.37 -6.24 3.41
C TYR A 134 2.85 -5.93 3.23
N ALA A 135 3.62 -6.00 4.31
CA ALA A 135 5.02 -5.62 4.30
C ALA A 135 5.96 -6.83 4.14
N LEU A 136 5.69 -7.95 4.82
CA LEU A 136 6.52 -9.16 4.76
C LEU A 136 5.66 -10.40 4.93
N SER A 137 5.68 -11.29 3.93
CA SER A 137 4.98 -12.58 4.03
C SER A 137 5.84 -13.66 4.69
N THR A 138 5.20 -14.73 5.19
CA THR A 138 5.90 -15.92 5.69
C THR A 138 6.73 -16.60 4.60
N GLU A 139 6.24 -16.57 3.35
CA GLU A 139 6.95 -17.09 2.19
C GLU A 139 8.19 -16.25 1.87
N ASN A 140 8.10 -14.91 1.98
CA ASN A 140 9.26 -14.05 1.75
C ASN A 140 10.41 -14.34 2.71
N ILE A 141 10.12 -14.68 3.98
CA ILE A 141 11.14 -15.06 4.96
C ILE A 141 11.86 -16.35 4.55
N LYS A 142 11.13 -17.28 3.92
CA LYS A 142 11.67 -18.60 3.53
C LYS A 142 12.42 -18.56 2.19
N GLU A 143 11.99 -17.71 1.27
CA GLU A 143 12.44 -17.75 -0.15
C GLU A 143 13.48 -16.69 -0.50
N ARG A 144 13.53 -15.56 0.25
CA ARG A 144 14.52 -14.51 -0.03
C ARG A 144 15.91 -14.93 0.41
N ASN A 145 16.92 -14.46 -0.33
CA ASN A 145 18.29 -14.61 0.13
C ASN A 145 18.52 -13.80 1.41
N ARG A 146 19.54 -14.21 2.18
CA ARG A 146 19.80 -13.65 3.50
C ARG A 146 20.14 -12.17 3.46
N GLU A 147 20.91 -11.75 2.49
CA GLU A 147 21.32 -10.35 2.33
C GLU A 147 20.13 -9.40 2.11
N GLU A 148 19.18 -9.76 1.21
CA GLU A 148 17.96 -9.00 0.99
C GLU A 148 17.06 -9.00 2.24
N LEU A 149 16.98 -10.15 2.93
CA LEU A 149 16.15 -10.27 4.14
C LEU A 149 16.72 -9.43 5.30
N ASP A 150 18.04 -9.43 5.49
CA ASP A 150 18.71 -8.62 6.51
C ASP A 150 18.53 -7.11 6.22
N ALA A 151 18.61 -6.71 4.95
CA ALA A 151 18.34 -5.33 4.54
C ALA A 151 16.87 -4.92 4.83
N LEU A 152 15.90 -5.80 4.59
CA LEU A 152 14.50 -5.58 4.92
C LEU A 152 14.27 -5.50 6.43
N TYR A 153 14.91 -6.36 7.21
CA TYR A 153 14.84 -6.32 8.66
C TYR A 153 15.36 -4.98 9.21
N ASN A 154 16.47 -4.48 8.69
CA ASN A 154 16.97 -3.15 9.02
C ASN A 154 15.99 -2.04 8.62
N LEU A 155 15.36 -2.15 7.45
CA LEU A 155 14.35 -1.19 6.99
C LEU A 155 13.14 -1.15 7.92
N TYR A 156 12.64 -2.32 8.37
CA TYR A 156 11.51 -2.40 9.31
C TYR A 156 11.89 -1.90 10.69
N TYR A 157 13.04 -2.29 11.23
CA TYR A 157 13.56 -1.79 12.49
C TYR A 157 13.63 -0.27 12.53
N ASN A 158 14.27 0.33 11.52
CA ASN A 158 14.39 1.79 11.41
C ASN A 158 13.03 2.45 11.20
N GLY A 159 12.16 1.88 10.34
CA GLY A 159 10.84 2.43 10.07
C GLY A 159 9.91 2.44 11.28
N LEU A 160 9.92 1.37 12.10
CA LEU A 160 9.13 1.29 13.33
C LEU A 160 9.63 2.28 14.38
N ASN A 161 10.94 2.39 14.57
CA ASN A 161 11.51 3.37 15.50
C ASN A 161 11.26 4.83 15.03
N GLU A 162 11.37 5.10 13.72
CA GLU A 162 10.98 6.40 13.16
C GLU A 162 9.51 6.71 13.46
N MET A 163 8.59 5.75 13.29
CA MET A 163 7.16 5.94 13.59
C MET A 163 6.92 6.21 15.08
N ALA A 164 7.66 5.54 15.96
CA ALA A 164 7.55 5.73 17.40
C ALA A 164 7.90 7.15 17.88
N GLU A 165 8.70 7.89 17.09
CA GLU A 165 9.16 9.25 17.41
C GLU A 165 8.60 10.32 16.46
N ASP A 166 7.86 9.94 15.41
CA ASP A 166 7.37 10.88 14.39
C ASP A 166 6.28 11.79 14.97
N PRO A 167 6.49 13.11 15.05
CA PRO A 167 5.47 14.04 15.53
C PRO A 167 4.15 13.96 14.77
N LYS A 168 4.14 13.53 13.50
CA LYS A 168 2.91 13.38 12.74
C LYS A 168 2.06 12.22 13.26
N ILE A 169 2.68 11.10 13.63
CA ILE A 169 2.01 9.93 14.22
C ILE A 169 1.27 10.37 15.50
N HIS A 170 1.96 11.10 16.37
CA HIS A 170 1.42 11.57 17.64
C HIS A 170 0.34 12.65 17.45
N ASN A 171 0.61 13.67 16.61
CA ASN A 171 -0.34 14.76 16.36
C ASN A 171 -1.62 14.30 15.65
N LYS A 172 -1.53 13.26 14.82
CA LYS A 172 -2.67 12.66 14.13
C LYS A 172 -3.30 11.48 14.87
N LYS A 173 -2.80 11.19 16.08
CA LYS A 173 -3.26 10.08 16.95
C LYS A 173 -3.36 8.76 16.17
N VAL A 174 -2.29 8.44 15.43
CA VAL A 174 -2.19 7.20 14.67
C VAL A 174 -1.80 6.08 15.61
N LYS A 175 -2.70 5.14 15.85
CA LYS A 175 -2.38 3.88 16.49
C LYS A 175 -1.65 2.98 15.51
N VAL A 176 -0.50 2.45 15.89
CA VAL A 176 0.27 1.51 15.07
C VAL A 176 0.10 0.11 15.64
N LYS A 177 -0.13 -0.88 14.78
CA LYS A 177 -0.24 -2.29 15.17
C LYS A 177 0.50 -3.17 14.16
N ALA A 178 1.24 -4.16 14.66
CA ALA A 178 1.82 -5.20 13.82
C ALA A 178 1.04 -6.51 13.99
N VAL A 179 0.77 -7.22 12.88
CA VAL A 179 0.08 -8.51 12.88
C VAL A 179 0.82 -9.55 12.05
N GLY A 180 0.80 -10.80 12.49
CA GLY A 180 1.46 -11.94 11.86
C GLY A 180 2.13 -12.84 12.87
N ARG A 181 2.98 -13.74 12.39
CA ARG A 181 3.82 -14.61 13.23
C ARG A 181 5.08 -13.85 13.66
N LEU A 182 4.89 -12.86 14.55
CA LEU A 182 5.95 -11.93 14.97
C LEU A 182 7.13 -12.65 15.64
N GLU A 183 6.91 -13.84 16.19
CA GLU A 183 7.97 -14.71 16.75
C GLU A 183 9.00 -15.18 15.69
N MET A 184 8.67 -15.12 14.40
CA MET A 184 9.61 -15.42 13.30
C MET A 184 10.58 -14.26 13.02
N LEU A 185 10.34 -13.08 13.58
CA LEU A 185 11.17 -11.89 13.38
C LEU A 185 12.31 -11.84 14.39
N PRO A 186 13.46 -11.23 14.03
CA PRO A 186 14.54 -10.94 14.97
C PRO A 186 14.06 -10.14 16.19
N GLU A 187 14.70 -10.35 17.36
CA GLU A 187 14.28 -9.75 18.63
C GLU A 187 14.23 -8.21 18.57
N ASN A 188 15.24 -7.59 17.96
CA ASN A 188 15.27 -6.13 17.83
C ASN A 188 14.07 -5.55 17.09
N ILE A 189 13.50 -6.28 16.11
CA ILE A 189 12.28 -5.86 15.40
C ILE A 189 11.07 -6.04 16.32
N ARG A 190 11.01 -7.16 17.06
CA ARG A 190 9.93 -7.40 18.04
C ARG A 190 9.91 -6.33 19.13
N GLU A 191 11.10 -5.89 19.59
CA GLU A 191 11.22 -4.77 20.53
C GLU A 191 10.76 -3.44 19.91
N ALA A 192 11.14 -3.15 18.67
CA ALA A 192 10.68 -1.94 17.97
C ALA A 192 9.15 -1.94 17.77
N ILE A 193 8.55 -3.12 17.51
CA ILE A 193 7.08 -3.27 17.44
C ILE A 193 6.46 -2.94 18.80
N ARG A 194 6.92 -3.55 19.89
CA ARG A 194 6.40 -3.27 21.24
C ARG A 194 6.50 -1.78 21.58
N ASN A 195 7.64 -1.16 21.30
CA ASN A 195 7.86 0.26 21.57
C ASN A 195 6.88 1.16 20.83
N VAL A 196 6.64 0.95 19.52
CA VAL A 196 5.70 1.79 18.77
C VAL A 196 4.25 1.53 19.16
N GLU A 197 3.87 0.27 19.43
CA GLU A 197 2.54 -0.09 19.89
C GLU A 197 2.23 0.52 21.27
N GLU A 198 3.16 0.45 22.22
CA GLU A 198 3.03 1.06 23.56
C GLU A 198 2.88 2.58 23.47
N LYS A 199 3.74 3.27 22.68
CA LYS A 199 3.69 4.72 22.51
C LYS A 199 2.44 5.24 21.83
N THR A 200 1.74 4.38 21.09
CA THR A 200 0.53 4.74 20.34
C THR A 200 -0.73 4.04 20.85
N ALA A 201 -0.64 3.32 21.98
CA ALA A 201 -1.71 2.47 22.52
C ALA A 201 -3.04 3.22 22.73
N ASP A 202 -2.96 4.45 23.23
CA ASP A 202 -4.11 5.28 23.60
C ASP A 202 -4.71 6.05 22.39
N TYR A 203 -4.14 5.90 21.20
CA TYR A 203 -4.62 6.60 20.00
C TYR A 203 -5.76 5.81 19.35
N SER A 204 -6.73 6.53 18.78
CA SER A 204 -7.95 5.94 18.23
C SER A 204 -8.45 6.59 16.94
N ASP A 205 -7.86 7.70 16.50
CA ASP A 205 -8.37 8.46 15.37
C ASP A 205 -8.06 7.78 14.03
N PHE A 206 -6.94 7.02 14.00
CA PHE A 206 -6.53 6.26 12.84
C PHE A 206 -5.74 5.02 13.28
N LEU A 207 -6.04 3.85 12.69
CA LEU A 207 -5.29 2.62 12.92
C LEU A 207 -4.48 2.25 11.68
N PHE A 208 -3.15 2.21 11.85
CA PHE A 208 -2.21 1.71 10.87
C PHE A 208 -1.73 0.31 11.24
N THR A 209 -2.07 -0.68 10.41
CA THR A 209 -1.69 -2.07 10.62
C THR A 209 -0.62 -2.51 9.64
N VAL A 210 0.49 -3.02 10.15
CA VAL A 210 1.58 -3.58 9.36
C VAL A 210 1.57 -5.10 9.47
N CYS A 211 1.32 -5.81 8.35
CA CYS A 211 1.37 -7.25 8.30
C CYS A 211 2.82 -7.71 8.06
N LEU A 212 3.46 -8.24 9.11
CA LEU A 212 4.85 -8.70 9.15
C LEU A 212 4.90 -10.20 9.48
N ALA A 213 5.74 -10.95 8.76
CA ALA A 213 5.77 -12.41 8.87
C ALA A 213 4.35 -13.00 8.79
N TYR A 214 3.53 -12.42 7.92
CA TYR A 214 2.10 -12.69 7.83
C TYR A 214 1.78 -13.68 6.72
N GLY A 215 0.80 -14.54 6.97
CA GLY A 215 0.16 -15.39 5.96
C GLY A 215 -1.26 -15.73 6.41
N GLY A 216 -2.23 -15.54 5.53
CA GLY A 216 -3.64 -15.77 5.86
C GLY A 216 -3.99 -17.23 6.15
N ARG A 217 -3.29 -18.17 5.49
CA ARG A 217 -3.44 -19.60 5.81
C ARG A 217 -2.92 -19.92 7.19
N GLU A 218 -1.77 -19.36 7.55
CA GLU A 218 -1.16 -19.52 8.86
C GLU A 218 -2.03 -18.90 9.96
N GLU A 219 -2.59 -17.72 9.72
CA GLU A 219 -3.51 -17.03 10.62
C GLU A 219 -4.75 -17.90 10.90
N ILE A 220 -5.39 -18.43 9.84
CA ILE A 220 -6.56 -19.32 9.98
C ILE A 220 -6.21 -20.58 10.78
N VAL A 221 -5.08 -21.21 10.48
CA VAL A 221 -4.63 -22.42 11.22
C VAL A 221 -4.39 -22.10 12.69
N ASP A 222 -3.79 -20.95 13.00
CA ASP A 222 -3.53 -20.55 14.38
C ASP A 222 -4.84 -20.21 15.12
N ALA A 223 -5.81 -19.58 14.45
CA ALA A 223 -7.16 -19.37 15.00
C ALA A 223 -7.88 -20.69 15.30
N VAL A 224 -7.83 -21.65 14.34
CA VAL A 224 -8.42 -22.98 14.53
C VAL A 224 -7.76 -23.72 15.71
N ARG A 225 -6.44 -23.63 15.89
CA ARG A 225 -5.75 -24.23 17.03
C ARG A 225 -6.22 -23.65 18.37
N LYS A 226 -6.36 -22.31 18.45
CA LYS A 226 -6.88 -21.65 19.68
C LYS A 226 -8.29 -22.13 20.00
N VAL A 227 -9.19 -22.11 19.01
CA VAL A 227 -10.58 -22.56 19.19
C VAL A 227 -10.64 -24.05 19.57
N SER A 228 -9.79 -24.90 18.98
CA SER A 228 -9.71 -26.32 19.34
C SER A 228 -9.21 -26.53 20.77
N GLN A 229 -8.28 -25.70 21.26
CA GLN A 229 -7.82 -25.75 22.65
C GLN A 229 -8.93 -25.32 23.64
N GLU A 230 -9.68 -24.28 23.32
CA GLU A 230 -10.84 -23.84 24.12
C GLU A 230 -11.92 -24.93 24.19
N TYR A 231 -12.20 -25.60 23.07
CA TYR A 231 -13.12 -26.73 23.02
C TYR A 231 -12.60 -27.92 23.86
N ALA A 232 -11.35 -28.31 23.69
CA ALA A 232 -10.74 -29.42 24.43
C ALA A 232 -10.65 -29.18 25.93
N SER A 233 -10.53 -27.93 26.36
CA SER A 233 -10.56 -27.52 27.77
C SER A 233 -11.97 -27.40 28.34
N GLY A 234 -13.02 -27.56 27.53
CA GLY A 234 -14.42 -27.38 27.95
C GLY A 234 -14.84 -25.92 28.14
N THR A 235 -14.00 -24.96 27.68
CA THR A 235 -14.32 -23.53 27.79
C THR A 235 -15.45 -23.13 26.84
N ILE A 236 -15.57 -23.83 25.72
CA ILE A 236 -16.65 -23.64 24.72
C ILE A 236 -17.25 -25.00 24.32
N LYS A 237 -18.47 -24.97 23.79
CA LYS A 237 -19.13 -26.12 23.18
C LYS A 237 -18.93 -26.16 21.69
N LEU A 238 -19.17 -27.30 21.03
CA LEU A 238 -19.02 -27.47 19.60
C LEU A 238 -19.93 -26.50 18.81
N GLU A 239 -21.14 -26.26 19.29
CA GLU A 239 -22.15 -25.40 18.67
C GLU A 239 -21.77 -23.91 18.72
N GLU A 240 -20.82 -23.53 19.59
CA GLU A 240 -20.30 -22.16 19.71
C GLU A 240 -19.16 -21.89 18.71
N ILE A 241 -18.72 -22.92 17.95
CA ILE A 241 -17.71 -22.76 16.90
C ILE A 241 -18.42 -22.31 15.63
N ASP A 242 -18.51 -21.01 15.44
CA ASP A 242 -19.09 -20.34 14.29
C ASP A 242 -18.07 -19.39 13.60
N THR A 243 -18.50 -18.68 12.56
CA THR A 243 -17.67 -17.71 11.84
C THR A 243 -17.19 -16.58 12.74
N HIS A 244 -18.03 -16.14 13.68
CA HIS A 244 -17.68 -15.09 14.63
C HIS A 244 -16.59 -15.55 15.61
N LYS A 245 -16.70 -16.79 16.10
CA LYS A 245 -15.67 -17.38 16.97
C LYS A 245 -14.32 -17.49 16.27
N ILE A 246 -14.28 -17.89 14.99
CA ILE A 246 -13.05 -17.91 14.21
C ILE A 246 -12.52 -16.48 14.01
N SER A 247 -13.35 -15.53 13.60
CA SER A 247 -12.95 -14.13 13.39
C SER A 247 -12.33 -13.52 14.64
N ASN A 248 -12.89 -13.80 15.83
CA ASN A 248 -12.37 -13.30 17.11
C ASN A 248 -11.01 -13.90 17.52
N ASN A 249 -10.58 -14.96 16.87
CA ASN A 249 -9.30 -15.62 17.12
C ASN A 249 -8.22 -15.33 16.06
N LEU A 250 -8.56 -14.55 15.04
CA LEU A 250 -7.59 -14.08 14.04
C LEU A 250 -6.62 -13.05 14.65
N TYR A 251 -5.50 -12.79 13.99
CA TYR A 251 -4.51 -11.80 14.44
C TYR A 251 -5.05 -10.37 14.41
N SER A 252 -6.01 -10.11 13.52
CA SER A 252 -6.65 -8.82 13.29
C SER A 252 -8.08 -8.74 13.84
N SER A 253 -8.41 -9.52 14.86
CA SER A 253 -9.78 -9.65 15.42
C SER A 253 -10.41 -8.34 15.92
N ASP A 254 -9.59 -7.35 16.25
CA ASP A 254 -10.00 -6.01 16.70
C ASP A 254 -10.00 -4.96 15.56
N ILE A 255 -9.79 -5.39 14.31
CA ILE A 255 -9.74 -4.54 13.13
C ILE A 255 -10.91 -4.91 12.22
N PRO A 256 -11.71 -3.94 11.72
CA PRO A 256 -12.77 -4.25 10.79
C PRO A 256 -12.21 -4.81 9.48
N ASP A 257 -12.99 -5.66 8.81
CA ASP A 257 -12.63 -6.21 7.52
C ASP A 257 -12.38 -5.09 6.48
N PRO A 258 -11.43 -5.26 5.54
CA PRO A 258 -11.16 -4.27 4.51
C PRO A 258 -12.34 -4.11 3.54
N ASP A 259 -12.72 -2.87 3.25
CA ASP A 259 -13.68 -2.56 2.17
C ASP A 259 -13.01 -2.63 0.80
N LEU A 260 -11.74 -2.20 0.72
CA LEU A 260 -10.97 -2.08 -0.52
C LEU A 260 -9.57 -2.64 -0.34
N VAL A 261 -9.19 -3.57 -1.21
CA VAL A 261 -7.81 -4.08 -1.32
C VAL A 261 -7.19 -3.58 -2.60
N ILE A 262 -6.05 -2.90 -2.49
CA ILE A 262 -5.28 -2.41 -3.64
C ILE A 262 -4.02 -3.25 -3.78
N ARG A 263 -3.73 -3.75 -4.99
CA ARG A 263 -2.44 -4.37 -5.30
C ARG A 263 -1.78 -3.68 -6.47
N THR A 264 -0.51 -3.31 -6.27
CA THR A 264 0.33 -2.67 -7.28
C THR A 264 1.09 -3.71 -8.13
N SER A 265 1.66 -3.25 -9.26
CA SER A 265 2.59 -4.00 -10.11
C SER A 265 1.96 -5.04 -11.05
N GLY A 266 0.65 -4.91 -11.36
CA GLY A 266 -0.01 -5.70 -12.42
C GLY A 266 -0.29 -7.17 -12.07
N GLU A 267 -0.07 -7.58 -10.83
CA GLU A 267 -0.32 -8.95 -10.40
C GLU A 267 -1.75 -9.09 -9.85
N GLU A 268 -2.59 -9.90 -10.51
CA GLU A 268 -4.01 -10.08 -10.18
C GLU A 268 -4.22 -11.29 -9.25
N ARG A 269 -3.57 -11.28 -8.09
CA ARG A 269 -3.71 -12.28 -7.02
C ARG A 269 -3.52 -11.63 -5.66
N ILE A 270 -4.00 -12.27 -4.59
CA ILE A 270 -3.94 -11.74 -3.21
C ILE A 270 -2.76 -12.28 -2.40
N SER A 271 -2.04 -13.28 -2.90
CA SER A 271 -0.80 -13.83 -2.33
C SER A 271 -0.88 -14.11 -0.83
N ASN A 272 -1.87 -14.87 -0.39
CA ASN A 272 -2.06 -15.26 1.01
C ASN A 272 -2.30 -14.07 1.98
N PHE A 273 -2.77 -12.91 1.48
CA PHE A 273 -3.03 -11.72 2.28
C PHE A 273 -4.49 -11.68 2.75
N LEU A 274 -4.71 -11.55 4.07
CA LEU A 274 -6.01 -11.34 4.73
C LEU A 274 -7.14 -12.24 4.21
N LEU A 275 -6.87 -13.55 4.00
CA LEU A 275 -7.77 -14.48 3.28
C LEU A 275 -9.20 -14.53 3.83
N TRP A 276 -9.34 -14.49 5.15
CA TRP A 276 -10.62 -14.51 5.82
C TRP A 276 -11.34 -13.15 5.69
N GLN A 277 -10.61 -12.09 5.97
CA GLN A 277 -11.13 -10.73 6.10
C GLN A 277 -11.55 -10.12 4.76
N ILE A 278 -10.93 -10.53 3.63
CA ILE A 278 -11.22 -9.95 2.31
C ILE A 278 -12.34 -10.66 1.54
N ALA A 279 -13.08 -11.55 2.19
CA ALA A 279 -14.13 -12.35 1.53
C ALA A 279 -15.18 -11.48 0.80
N TYR A 280 -15.42 -10.27 1.26
CA TYR A 280 -16.37 -9.32 0.66
C TYR A 280 -15.72 -7.99 0.26
N SER A 281 -14.40 -7.93 0.24
CA SER A 281 -13.66 -6.72 -0.17
C SER A 281 -13.72 -6.52 -1.67
N GLU A 282 -13.78 -5.27 -2.11
CA GLU A 282 -13.51 -4.91 -3.49
C GLU A 282 -12.01 -4.95 -3.78
N LEU A 283 -11.61 -5.59 -4.89
CA LEU A 283 -10.23 -5.71 -5.30
C LEU A 283 -9.92 -4.73 -6.43
N HIS A 284 -8.82 -3.98 -6.30
CA HIS A 284 -8.32 -3.07 -7.32
C HIS A 284 -6.86 -3.41 -7.64
N PHE A 285 -6.61 -3.82 -8.89
CA PHE A 285 -5.26 -4.13 -9.39
C PHE A 285 -4.78 -2.99 -10.28
N THR A 286 -3.52 -2.58 -10.12
CA THR A 286 -2.89 -1.52 -10.94
C THR A 286 -1.51 -1.96 -11.39
N ASP A 287 -1.15 -1.62 -12.65
CA ASP A 287 0.16 -1.94 -13.26
C ASP A 287 1.31 -1.10 -12.65
N VAL A 288 1.00 -0.07 -11.90
CA VAL A 288 1.99 0.84 -11.32
C VAL A 288 2.79 0.12 -10.24
N HIS A 289 4.13 0.17 -10.29
CA HIS A 289 4.97 -0.35 -9.21
C HIS A 289 4.82 0.49 -7.95
N TRP A 290 4.91 -0.13 -6.76
CA TRP A 290 4.67 0.55 -5.50
C TRP A 290 5.43 1.86 -5.31
N PRO A 291 6.76 1.98 -5.58
CA PRO A 291 7.46 3.26 -5.44
C PRO A 291 6.93 4.36 -6.37
N SER A 292 6.33 3.99 -7.50
CA SER A 292 5.72 4.90 -8.48
C SER A 292 4.21 5.13 -8.28
N PHE A 293 3.63 4.62 -7.20
CA PHE A 293 2.21 4.81 -6.89
C PHE A 293 1.93 6.28 -6.52
N HIS A 294 0.90 6.87 -7.12
CA HIS A 294 0.56 8.28 -6.96
C HIS A 294 -0.82 8.48 -6.35
N LYS A 295 -1.06 9.70 -5.92
CA LYS A 295 -2.31 10.14 -5.32
C LYS A 295 -3.51 9.88 -6.24
N ASN A 296 -3.32 10.04 -7.55
CA ASN A 296 -4.34 9.72 -8.55
C ASN A 296 -4.67 8.23 -8.59
N ASP A 297 -3.70 7.34 -8.44
CA ASP A 297 -3.92 5.89 -8.45
C ASP A 297 -4.77 5.45 -7.24
N LEU A 298 -4.52 6.05 -6.06
CA LEU A 298 -5.35 5.84 -4.87
C LEU A 298 -6.79 6.32 -5.09
N TYR A 299 -6.94 7.52 -5.65
CA TYR A 299 -8.27 8.10 -5.85
C TYR A 299 -9.06 7.34 -6.93
N GLU A 300 -8.40 6.85 -7.98
CA GLU A 300 -8.99 5.98 -9.00
C GLU A 300 -9.45 4.63 -8.39
N ALA A 301 -8.65 4.06 -7.48
CA ALA A 301 -9.05 2.85 -6.77
C ALA A 301 -10.30 3.07 -5.92
N ILE A 302 -10.38 4.19 -5.19
CA ILE A 302 -11.54 4.56 -4.39
C ILE A 302 -12.77 4.86 -5.28
N GLU A 303 -12.60 5.56 -6.39
CA GLU A 303 -13.69 5.81 -7.36
C GLU A 303 -14.20 4.49 -7.95
N SER A 304 -13.31 3.54 -8.25
CA SER A 304 -13.68 2.19 -8.71
C SER A 304 -14.51 1.44 -7.67
N TYR A 305 -14.10 1.48 -6.40
CA TYR A 305 -14.85 0.92 -5.27
C TYR A 305 -16.28 1.51 -5.18
N GLN A 306 -16.40 2.83 -5.23
CA GLN A 306 -17.69 3.51 -5.15
C GLN A 306 -18.63 3.12 -6.31
N ASN A 307 -18.08 2.96 -7.52
CA ASN A 307 -18.85 2.57 -8.70
C ASN A 307 -19.35 1.13 -8.66
N ARG A 308 -18.62 0.21 -8.02
CA ARG A 308 -19.01 -1.20 -7.84
C ARG A 308 -20.07 -1.35 -6.75
N ARG A 309 -19.88 -0.67 -5.61
CA ARG A 309 -20.83 -0.70 -4.50
C ARG A 309 -22.25 -0.25 -4.89
N ARG A 310 -22.38 0.65 -5.86
CA ARG A 310 -23.69 1.08 -6.40
C ARG A 310 -24.45 -0.04 -7.12
N ARG A 311 -23.80 -1.15 -7.48
CA ARG A 311 -24.44 -2.27 -8.17
C ARG A 311 -24.94 -3.38 -7.24
N PHE A 312 -24.58 -3.35 -5.96
CA PHE A 312 -24.99 -4.32 -4.96
C PHE A 312 -26.23 -3.93 -4.15
N GLY A 313 -26.84 -2.81 -4.44
CA GLY A 313 -27.97 -2.25 -3.69
C GLY A 313 -29.22 -2.01 -4.54
N GLY A 314 -29.38 -2.74 -5.65
CA GLY A 314 -30.56 -2.67 -6.49
C GLY A 314 -31.36 -3.94 -6.47
#